data_e81d4d29733ba7df760404322d851929
#
_entry.id   e81d4d29733ba7df760404322d851929
#
_cell.length_a   1.000
_cell.length_b   1.000
_cell.length_c   1.000
_cell.angle_alpha   90.00
_cell.angle_beta   90.00
_cell.angle_gamma   90.00
#
_symmetry.space_group_name_H-M   'P 1'
#
loop_
_entity.id
_entity.type
_entity.pdbx_description
1 polymer ?
#
loop_
_entity_poly.entity_id
_entity_poly.type
_entity_poly.pdbx_seq_one_letter_code
_entity_poly.pdbx_strand_id
1 'polypeptide(L)'
;AQISQGNQSVVGLEFSDEGGKKFADLTARNIGKPIAIVLDGEVLTNPVVQEAITGGRAQISGSRTMEEAEHLAILLRSGSLPVKIEVMENRTVGPTLGQDSKEKSIKAFGIGVIGVFVFMILFYRLSGVVACIALLLYVMMLLLVMRYLNATLTLPGIAGIILSIGMAVDANVLIFERFKEEIRNGKTLRSAMDAGFNRAFVTIFDSNVTTLMAAVILFYLGTGPIKGFAVTLAIGVVLSMFSAITIT
;
A
#
# COMPACT_ATOMS: atom_id res chain seq x y z
N ALA A 1 2.70 -32.58 -11.67
CA ALA A 1 3.49 -32.40 -12.89
C ALA A 1 4.95 -32.14 -12.49
N GLN A 2 5.89 -32.66 -13.23
CA GLN A 2 7.34 -32.47 -13.04
C GLN A 2 7.99 -32.15 -14.39
N ILE A 3 9.05 -31.36 -14.40
CA ILE A 3 9.79 -30.99 -15.58
C ILE A 3 11.04 -31.88 -15.64
N SER A 4 11.31 -32.50 -16.79
CA SER A 4 12.55 -33.24 -17.04
C SER A 4 13.51 -32.38 -17.85
N GLN A 5 14.76 -32.28 -17.41
CA GLN A 5 15.84 -31.61 -18.13
C GLN A 5 16.47 -32.57 -19.12
N GLY A 6 16.09 -32.42 -20.37
CA GLY A 6 16.71 -33.02 -21.56
C GLY A 6 16.66 -31.97 -22.67
N ASN A 7 17.11 -32.35 -23.89
CA ASN A 7 17.13 -31.44 -25.05
C ASN A 7 15.74 -30.93 -25.50
N GLN A 8 14.66 -31.31 -24.78
CA GLN A 8 13.28 -30.82 -24.95
C GLN A 8 12.63 -30.65 -23.60
N SER A 9 11.93 -29.52 -23.42
CA SER A 9 11.14 -29.26 -22.21
C SER A 9 9.89 -30.13 -22.25
N VAL A 10 9.75 -31.07 -21.30
CA VAL A 10 8.59 -31.97 -21.19
C VAL A 10 7.94 -31.83 -19.83
N VAL A 11 6.62 -31.88 -19.82
CA VAL A 11 5.83 -31.86 -18.58
C VAL A 11 5.36 -33.28 -18.30
N GLY A 12 5.87 -33.90 -17.23
CA GLY A 12 5.46 -35.20 -16.76
C GLY A 12 4.13 -35.14 -15.99
N LEU A 13 3.20 -36.02 -16.34
CA LEU A 13 1.93 -36.21 -15.65
C LEU A 13 1.91 -37.59 -14.99
N GLU A 14 1.41 -37.65 -13.77
CA GLU A 14 1.16 -38.90 -13.05
C GLU A 14 -0.31 -38.93 -12.62
N PHE A 15 -0.99 -40.00 -12.99
CA PHE A 15 -2.42 -40.18 -12.75
C PHE A 15 -2.64 -41.13 -11.57
N SER A 16 -3.77 -40.99 -10.89
CA SER A 16 -4.28 -41.99 -9.95
C SER A 16 -4.63 -43.27 -10.71
N ASP A 17 -4.75 -44.41 -10.01
CA ASP A 17 -5.07 -45.69 -10.62
C ASP A 17 -6.35 -45.67 -11.45
N GLU A 18 -7.39 -44.95 -10.99
CA GLU A 18 -8.64 -44.79 -11.71
C GLU A 18 -8.46 -43.84 -12.94
N GLY A 19 -7.76 -42.72 -12.75
CA GLY A 19 -7.46 -41.78 -13.81
C GLY A 19 -6.60 -42.38 -14.90
N GLY A 20 -5.59 -43.20 -14.52
CA GLY A 20 -4.73 -43.92 -15.44
C GLY A 20 -5.49 -44.89 -16.33
N LYS A 21 -6.46 -45.66 -15.81
CA LYS A 21 -7.33 -46.52 -16.60
C LYS A 21 -8.18 -45.76 -17.60
N LYS A 22 -8.84 -44.68 -17.16
CA LYS A 22 -9.63 -43.83 -18.05
C LYS A 22 -8.78 -43.18 -19.14
N PHE A 23 -7.58 -42.74 -18.78
CA PHE A 23 -6.64 -42.13 -19.71
C PHE A 23 -6.06 -43.13 -20.75
N ALA A 24 -5.81 -44.39 -20.31
CA ALA A 24 -5.39 -45.46 -21.21
C ALA A 24 -6.44 -45.76 -22.28
N ASP A 25 -7.72 -45.89 -21.87
CA ASP A 25 -8.83 -46.10 -22.80
C ASP A 25 -9.02 -44.92 -23.77
N LEU A 26 -8.93 -43.69 -23.26
CA LEU A 26 -9.01 -42.48 -24.03
C LEU A 26 -7.89 -42.39 -25.09
N THR A 27 -6.65 -42.63 -24.68
CA THR A 27 -5.50 -42.56 -25.58
C THR A 27 -5.48 -43.68 -26.61
N ALA A 28 -5.90 -44.90 -26.24
CA ALA A 28 -6.00 -46.04 -27.18
C ALA A 28 -6.99 -45.76 -28.34
N ARG A 29 -8.11 -45.06 -28.05
CA ARG A 29 -9.12 -44.71 -29.07
C ARG A 29 -8.76 -43.50 -29.94
N ASN A 30 -7.78 -42.72 -29.54
CA ASN A 30 -7.46 -41.43 -30.16
C ASN A 30 -5.97 -41.34 -30.61
N ILE A 31 -5.35 -42.45 -30.94
CA ILE A 31 -3.99 -42.44 -31.48
C ILE A 31 -3.95 -41.62 -32.77
N GLY A 32 -2.97 -40.72 -32.89
CA GLY A 32 -2.80 -39.80 -34.01
C GLY A 32 -3.73 -38.58 -34.00
N LYS A 33 -4.61 -38.45 -32.98
CA LYS A 33 -5.49 -37.29 -32.83
C LYS A 33 -5.04 -36.39 -31.66
N PRO A 34 -5.34 -35.07 -31.70
CA PRO A 34 -5.09 -34.18 -30.57
C PRO A 34 -6.10 -34.43 -29.46
N ILE A 35 -5.62 -34.41 -28.20
CA ILE A 35 -6.46 -34.41 -27.00
C ILE A 35 -6.27 -33.09 -26.30
N ALA A 36 -7.38 -32.34 -26.09
CA ALA A 36 -7.34 -31.10 -25.39
C ALA A 36 -7.22 -31.33 -23.87
N ILE A 37 -6.28 -30.62 -23.21
CA ILE A 37 -6.18 -30.53 -21.76
C ILE A 37 -6.89 -29.24 -21.37
N VAL A 38 -7.99 -29.38 -20.62
CA VAL A 38 -8.87 -28.28 -20.23
C VAL A 38 -8.81 -28.11 -18.71
N LEU A 39 -8.65 -26.87 -18.26
CA LEU A 39 -8.71 -26.49 -16.86
C LEU A 39 -9.65 -25.29 -16.72
N ASP A 40 -10.65 -25.40 -15.86
CA ASP A 40 -11.65 -24.34 -15.61
C ASP A 40 -12.40 -23.84 -16.87
N GLY A 41 -12.54 -24.75 -17.87
CA GLY A 41 -13.22 -24.44 -19.15
C GLY A 41 -12.32 -23.81 -20.20
N GLU A 42 -11.04 -23.56 -19.90
CA GLU A 42 -10.05 -23.04 -20.82
C GLU A 42 -9.11 -24.15 -21.32
N VAL A 43 -8.85 -24.17 -22.61
CA VAL A 43 -7.92 -25.15 -23.22
C VAL A 43 -6.49 -24.69 -23.00
N LEU A 44 -5.75 -25.41 -22.16
CA LEU A 44 -4.34 -25.12 -21.87
C LEU A 44 -3.40 -25.56 -23.00
N THR A 45 -3.64 -26.77 -23.53
CA THR A 45 -2.84 -27.34 -24.62
C THR A 45 -3.60 -28.49 -25.30
N ASN A 46 -3.20 -28.86 -26.50
CA ASN A 46 -3.82 -29.92 -27.30
C ASN A 46 -2.79 -30.86 -27.94
N PRO A 47 -2.01 -31.60 -27.13
CA PRO A 47 -1.02 -32.50 -27.64
C PRO A 47 -1.62 -33.66 -28.50
N VAL A 48 -0.88 -34.13 -29.50
CA VAL A 48 -1.26 -35.29 -30.31
C VAL A 48 -0.83 -36.56 -29.60
N VAL A 49 -1.74 -37.54 -29.52
CA VAL A 49 -1.47 -38.85 -28.93
C VAL A 49 -0.59 -39.66 -29.88
N GLN A 50 0.61 -40.01 -29.47
CA GLN A 50 1.54 -40.79 -30.27
C GLN A 50 1.29 -42.31 -30.09
N GLU A 51 1.00 -42.74 -28.87
CA GLU A 51 0.75 -44.14 -28.52
C GLU A 51 -0.26 -44.27 -27.39
N ALA A 52 -0.79 -45.47 -27.15
CA ALA A 52 -1.66 -45.73 -26.02
C ALA A 52 -0.87 -45.73 -24.70
N ILE A 53 -1.29 -44.92 -23.73
CA ILE A 53 -0.58 -44.69 -22.45
C ILE A 53 -1.24 -45.53 -21.37
N THR A 54 -0.70 -46.72 -21.08
CA THR A 54 -1.27 -47.67 -20.13
C THR A 54 -0.61 -47.63 -18.76
N GLY A 55 0.52 -46.96 -18.60
CA GLY A 55 1.34 -46.99 -17.36
C GLY A 55 0.99 -45.94 -16.33
N GLY A 56 -0.11 -45.20 -16.45
CA GLY A 56 -0.50 -44.15 -15.50
C GLY A 56 0.44 -42.92 -15.45
N ARG A 57 1.43 -42.89 -16.37
CA ARG A 57 2.35 -41.76 -16.52
C ARG A 57 2.36 -41.31 -17.98
N ALA A 58 2.23 -40.03 -18.21
CA ALA A 58 2.27 -39.41 -19.53
C ALA A 58 3.28 -38.25 -19.54
N GLN A 59 3.71 -37.90 -20.76
CA GLN A 59 4.58 -36.75 -20.99
C GLN A 59 3.96 -35.85 -22.04
N ILE A 60 3.86 -34.58 -21.77
CA ILE A 60 3.47 -33.56 -22.73
C ILE A 60 4.76 -33.01 -23.30
N SER A 61 5.01 -33.23 -24.60
CA SER A 61 6.12 -32.68 -25.33
C SER A 61 5.62 -31.61 -26.30
N GLY A 62 6.47 -30.67 -26.70
CA GLY A 62 6.13 -29.63 -27.67
C GLY A 62 6.01 -28.22 -27.10
N SER A 63 6.34 -28.01 -25.83
CA SER A 63 6.57 -26.66 -25.32
C SER A 63 7.77 -26.02 -26.00
N ARG A 64 7.59 -24.83 -26.56
CA ARG A 64 8.64 -24.11 -27.30
C ARG A 64 9.76 -23.60 -26.41
N THR A 65 9.43 -23.27 -25.16
CA THR A 65 10.38 -22.73 -24.19
C THR A 65 10.26 -23.46 -22.86
N MET A 66 11.31 -23.37 -22.04
CA MET A 66 11.32 -23.89 -20.67
C MET A 66 10.29 -23.16 -19.80
N GLU A 67 10.10 -21.86 -20.02
CA GLU A 67 9.13 -21.03 -19.30
C GLU A 67 7.69 -21.48 -19.55
N GLU A 68 7.35 -21.83 -20.80
CA GLU A 68 6.01 -22.38 -21.14
C GLU A 68 5.76 -23.73 -20.46
N ALA A 69 6.75 -24.60 -20.43
CA ALA A 69 6.65 -25.89 -19.74
C ALA A 69 6.48 -25.72 -18.22
N GLU A 70 7.23 -24.80 -17.62
CA GLU A 70 7.14 -24.48 -16.20
C GLU A 70 5.76 -23.90 -15.84
N HIS A 71 5.27 -22.97 -16.63
CA HIS A 71 3.95 -22.39 -16.44
C HIS A 71 2.85 -23.45 -16.55
N LEU A 72 2.90 -24.32 -17.56
CA LEU A 72 1.96 -25.43 -17.73
C LEU A 72 2.02 -26.41 -16.54
N ALA A 73 3.22 -26.74 -16.06
CA ALA A 73 3.40 -27.61 -14.92
C ALA A 73 2.81 -27.02 -13.63
N ILE A 74 2.96 -25.71 -13.41
CA ILE A 74 2.37 -24.99 -12.27
C ILE A 74 0.85 -25.02 -12.35
N LEU A 75 0.26 -24.70 -13.51
CA LEU A 75 -1.19 -24.72 -13.73
C LEU A 75 -1.79 -26.12 -13.46
N LEU A 76 -1.18 -27.18 -14.02
CA LEU A 76 -1.64 -28.55 -13.81
C LEU A 76 -1.44 -29.06 -12.41
N ARG A 77 -0.44 -28.54 -11.67
CA ARG A 77 -0.20 -28.89 -10.27
C ARG A 77 -1.19 -28.21 -9.31
N SER A 78 -1.55 -26.95 -9.58
CA SER A 78 -2.52 -26.21 -8.78
C SER A 78 -3.94 -26.78 -8.93
N GLY A 79 -4.25 -27.45 -10.06
CA GLY A 79 -5.56 -28.01 -10.32
C GLY A 79 -6.65 -26.97 -10.55
N SER A 80 -7.90 -27.39 -10.76
CA SER A 80 -9.04 -26.50 -10.85
C SER A 80 -9.36 -25.90 -9.47
N LEU A 81 -9.58 -24.60 -9.44
CA LEU A 81 -10.01 -23.91 -8.24
C LEU A 81 -11.49 -24.29 -7.93
N PRO A 82 -11.81 -24.61 -6.68
CA PRO A 82 -13.19 -24.99 -6.31
C PRO A 82 -14.18 -23.83 -6.42
N VAL A 83 -13.67 -22.62 -6.57
CA VAL A 83 -14.45 -21.38 -6.71
C VAL A 83 -13.84 -20.53 -7.82
N LYS A 84 -14.70 -19.96 -8.69
CA LYS A 84 -14.25 -19.02 -9.73
C LYS A 84 -13.65 -17.77 -9.07
N ILE A 85 -12.38 -17.49 -9.37
CA ILE A 85 -11.68 -16.29 -8.89
C ILE A 85 -11.76 -15.24 -9.99
N GLU A 86 -12.27 -14.07 -9.65
CA GLU A 86 -12.21 -12.88 -10.49
C GLU A 86 -11.12 -11.95 -9.98
N VAL A 87 -10.23 -11.52 -10.88
CA VAL A 87 -9.20 -10.53 -10.55
C VAL A 87 -9.88 -9.18 -10.39
N MET A 88 -10.12 -8.77 -9.14
CA MET A 88 -10.75 -7.48 -8.82
C MET A 88 -9.82 -6.30 -9.13
N GLU A 89 -8.52 -6.47 -8.94
CA GLU A 89 -7.54 -5.41 -9.15
C GLU A 89 -6.16 -6.02 -9.44
N ASN A 90 -5.56 -5.57 -10.54
CA ASN A 90 -4.17 -5.92 -10.89
C ASN A 90 -3.37 -4.62 -11.04
N ARG A 91 -2.49 -4.32 -10.06
CA ARG A 91 -1.59 -3.16 -10.08
C ARG A 91 -0.16 -3.62 -10.13
N THR A 92 0.44 -3.53 -11.29
CA THR A 92 1.87 -3.79 -11.46
C THR A 92 2.63 -2.46 -11.52
N VAL A 93 3.43 -2.18 -10.50
CA VAL A 93 4.34 -1.02 -10.49
C VAL A 93 5.74 -1.51 -10.75
N GLY A 94 6.34 -1.06 -11.85
CA GLY A 94 7.72 -1.40 -12.16
C GLY A 94 8.69 -0.88 -11.07
N PRO A 95 9.78 -1.60 -10.76
CA PRO A 95 10.75 -1.22 -9.72
C PRO A 95 11.32 0.18 -9.91
N THR A 96 11.56 0.60 -11.14
CA THR A 96 12.07 1.94 -11.50
C THR A 96 11.09 3.06 -11.17
N LEU A 97 9.80 2.87 -11.47
CA LEU A 97 8.75 3.85 -11.15
C LEU A 97 8.55 4.01 -9.64
N GLY A 98 8.64 2.92 -8.88
CA GLY A 98 8.54 2.94 -7.42
C GLY A 98 9.70 3.70 -6.77
N GLN A 99 10.93 3.47 -7.24
CA GLN A 99 12.12 4.13 -6.72
C GLN A 99 12.16 5.62 -7.07
N ASP A 100 11.85 5.98 -8.30
CA ASP A 100 11.79 7.38 -8.76
C ASP A 100 10.72 8.18 -7.99
N SER A 101 9.55 7.61 -7.79
CA SER A 101 8.48 8.22 -7.00
C SER A 101 8.87 8.41 -5.53
N LYS A 102 9.57 7.45 -4.92
CA LYS A 102 10.08 7.55 -3.56
C LYS A 102 11.10 8.68 -3.42
N GLU A 103 12.08 8.77 -4.33
CA GLU A 103 13.09 9.83 -4.31
C GLU A 103 12.47 11.23 -4.49
N LYS A 104 11.54 11.38 -5.43
CA LYS A 104 10.82 12.64 -5.63
C LYS A 104 9.99 13.02 -4.40
N SER A 105 9.33 12.06 -3.76
CA SER A 105 8.55 12.31 -2.54
C SER A 105 9.44 12.74 -1.36
N ILE A 106 10.61 12.12 -1.18
CA ILE A 106 11.57 12.53 -0.12
C ILE A 106 12.11 13.92 -0.38
N LYS A 107 12.44 14.26 -1.63
CA LYS A 107 12.88 15.61 -2.01
C LYS A 107 11.78 16.65 -1.75
N ALA A 108 10.55 16.37 -2.18
CA ALA A 108 9.40 17.23 -1.94
C ALA A 108 9.14 17.44 -0.44
N PHE A 109 9.23 16.38 0.36
CA PHE A 109 9.14 16.45 1.82
C PHE A 109 10.20 17.39 2.41
N GLY A 110 11.47 17.22 2.02
CA GLY A 110 12.56 18.07 2.51
C GLY A 110 12.36 19.55 2.15
N ILE A 111 11.99 19.83 0.90
CA ILE A 111 11.71 21.21 0.44
C ILE A 111 10.52 21.79 1.22
N GLY A 112 9.46 21.02 1.44
CA GLY A 112 8.28 21.44 2.19
C GLY A 112 8.62 21.81 3.64
N VAL A 113 9.36 20.95 4.33
CA VAL A 113 9.79 21.18 5.74
C VAL A 113 10.68 22.42 5.84
N ILE A 114 11.66 22.57 4.95
CA ILE A 114 12.53 23.75 4.92
C ILE A 114 11.71 25.01 4.66
N GLY A 115 10.78 24.98 3.71
CA GLY A 115 9.89 26.10 3.41
C GLY A 115 9.06 26.53 4.61
N VAL A 116 8.49 25.56 5.34
CA VAL A 116 7.74 25.80 6.59
C VAL A 116 8.64 26.41 7.66
N PHE A 117 9.86 25.92 7.86
CA PHE A 117 10.79 26.44 8.85
C PHE A 117 11.18 27.89 8.54
N VAL A 118 11.53 28.17 7.28
CA VAL A 118 11.84 29.53 6.84
C VAL A 118 10.65 30.46 7.07
N PHE A 119 9.45 30.05 6.68
CA PHE A 119 8.23 30.82 6.90
C PHE A 119 8.01 31.11 8.39
N MET A 120 8.06 30.10 9.26
CA MET A 120 7.83 30.24 10.70
C MET A 120 8.85 31.16 11.36
N ILE A 121 10.13 31.04 11.03
CA ILE A 121 11.19 31.90 11.61
C ILE A 121 11.05 33.34 11.13
N LEU A 122 10.75 33.56 9.85
CA LEU A 122 10.60 34.91 9.30
C LEU A 122 9.39 35.66 9.88
N PHE A 123 8.23 35.00 9.98
CA PHE A 123 6.97 35.64 10.42
C PHE A 123 6.78 35.65 11.93
N TYR A 124 7.18 34.58 12.63
CA TYR A 124 6.93 34.40 14.05
C TYR A 124 8.19 34.56 14.93
N ARG A 125 9.36 34.76 14.33
CA ARG A 125 10.62 35.01 15.03
C ARG A 125 10.85 33.96 16.14
N LEU A 126 10.93 34.38 17.41
CA LEU A 126 11.21 33.49 18.53
C LEU A 126 10.14 32.40 18.71
N SER A 127 8.85 32.78 18.62
CA SER A 127 7.76 31.81 18.67
C SER A 127 7.83 30.81 17.50
N GLY A 128 8.30 31.26 16.33
CA GLY A 128 8.55 30.39 15.18
C GLY A 128 9.63 29.33 15.43
N VAL A 129 10.69 29.67 16.18
CA VAL A 129 11.72 28.70 16.55
C VAL A 129 11.16 27.62 17.48
N VAL A 130 10.33 28.00 18.45
CA VAL A 130 9.65 27.04 19.34
C VAL A 130 8.73 26.12 18.54
N ALA A 131 7.95 26.67 17.61
CA ALA A 131 7.10 25.86 16.73
C ALA A 131 7.90 24.91 15.83
N CYS A 132 9.07 25.31 15.35
CA CYS A 132 9.96 24.41 14.59
C CYS A 132 10.45 23.23 15.44
N ILE A 133 10.78 23.46 16.71
CA ILE A 133 11.16 22.39 17.65
C ILE A 133 9.97 21.46 17.90
N ALA A 134 8.78 22.01 18.15
CA ALA A 134 7.54 21.23 18.31
C ALA A 134 7.25 20.39 17.08
N LEU A 135 7.44 20.94 15.88
CA LEU A 135 7.26 20.23 14.62
C LEU A 135 8.27 19.07 14.44
N LEU A 136 9.54 19.25 14.82
CA LEU A 136 10.52 18.17 14.81
C LEU A 136 10.13 17.04 15.74
N LEU A 137 9.68 17.36 16.95
CA LEU A 137 9.18 16.37 17.92
C LEU A 137 7.93 15.66 17.38
N TYR A 138 7.01 16.40 16.77
CA TYR A 138 5.84 15.85 16.11
C TYR A 138 6.22 14.83 15.03
N VAL A 139 7.12 15.17 14.10
CA VAL A 139 7.58 14.27 13.02
C VAL A 139 8.25 13.03 13.61
N MET A 140 9.07 13.19 14.65
CA MET A 140 9.69 12.06 15.33
C MET A 140 8.63 11.14 15.97
N MET A 141 7.63 11.69 16.66
CA MET A 141 6.52 10.92 17.23
C MET A 141 5.71 10.21 16.15
N LEU A 142 5.44 10.88 15.04
CA LEU A 142 4.71 10.29 13.91
C LEU A 142 5.42 9.06 13.36
N LEU A 143 6.73 9.17 13.11
CA LEU A 143 7.54 8.04 12.62
C LEU A 143 7.62 6.90 13.64
N LEU A 144 7.72 7.19 14.93
CA LEU A 144 7.72 6.19 16.00
C LEU A 144 6.39 5.45 16.08
N VAL A 145 5.26 6.16 16.02
CA VAL A 145 3.92 5.55 16.04
C VAL A 145 3.69 4.70 14.78
N MET A 146 4.06 5.19 13.61
CA MET A 146 3.99 4.43 12.36
C MET A 146 4.80 3.13 12.45
N ARG A 147 6.01 3.19 13.00
CA ARG A 147 6.85 2.01 13.22
C ARG A 147 6.22 1.04 14.24
N TYR A 148 5.70 1.54 15.33
CA TYR A 148 5.06 0.73 16.38
C TYR A 148 3.83 -0.03 15.86
N LEU A 149 3.02 0.64 15.03
CA LEU A 149 1.84 0.04 14.41
C LEU A 149 2.17 -0.85 13.20
N ASN A 150 3.43 -1.01 12.83
CA ASN A 150 3.87 -1.68 11.59
C ASN A 150 3.10 -1.17 10.35
N ALA A 151 2.78 0.12 10.32
CA ALA A 151 2.01 0.71 9.24
C ALA A 151 2.85 0.80 7.97
N THR A 152 2.32 0.26 6.87
CA THR A 152 3.00 0.29 5.58
C THR A 152 2.94 1.68 4.97
N LEU A 153 4.10 2.27 4.70
CA LEU A 153 4.19 3.58 4.06
C LEU A 153 3.95 3.44 2.55
N THR A 154 2.77 3.85 2.12
CA THR A 154 2.40 3.93 0.70
C THR A 154 2.75 5.29 0.11
N LEU A 155 2.84 5.43 -1.23
CA LEU A 155 3.07 6.73 -1.87
C LEU A 155 2.03 7.78 -1.46
N PRO A 156 0.70 7.51 -1.50
CA PRO A 156 -0.28 8.42 -0.92
C PRO A 156 -0.11 8.64 0.59
N GLY A 157 0.40 7.64 1.33
CA GLY A 157 0.72 7.79 2.76
C GLY A 157 1.80 8.83 3.01
N ILE A 158 2.83 8.93 2.16
CA ILE A 158 3.83 10.00 2.23
C ILE A 158 3.16 11.37 2.03
N ALA A 159 2.25 11.49 1.08
CA ALA A 159 1.48 12.72 0.90
C ALA A 159 0.63 13.07 2.12
N GLY A 160 0.05 12.06 2.80
CA GLY A 160 -0.66 12.22 4.08
C GLY A 160 0.22 12.77 5.19
N ILE A 161 1.48 12.30 5.28
CA ILE A 161 2.46 12.84 6.23
C ILE A 161 2.77 14.31 5.93
N ILE A 162 3.04 14.66 4.67
CA ILE A 162 3.33 16.05 4.27
C ILE A 162 2.14 16.96 4.61
N LEU A 163 0.93 16.52 4.31
CA LEU A 163 -0.29 17.27 4.65
C LEU A 163 -0.44 17.46 6.17
N SER A 164 -0.22 16.41 6.94
CA SER A 164 -0.35 16.47 8.41
C SER A 164 0.68 17.39 9.07
N ILE A 165 1.88 17.53 8.48
CA ILE A 165 2.89 18.51 8.90
C ILE A 165 2.36 19.94 8.71
N GLY A 166 1.74 20.24 7.57
CA GLY A 166 1.08 21.53 7.36
C GLY A 166 0.03 21.84 8.43
N MET A 167 -0.85 20.90 8.69
CA MET A 167 -1.88 21.05 9.71
C MET A 167 -1.32 21.19 11.15
N ALA A 168 -0.21 20.53 11.45
CA ALA A 168 0.46 20.67 12.75
C ALA A 168 1.03 22.09 12.95
N VAL A 169 1.54 22.69 11.87
CA VAL A 169 2.01 24.10 11.91
C VAL A 169 0.83 25.06 12.06
N ASP A 170 -0.28 24.82 11.35
CA ASP A 170 -1.48 25.68 11.45
C ASP A 170 -2.03 25.77 12.86
N ALA A 171 -1.99 24.69 13.64
CA ALA A 171 -2.37 24.70 15.04
C ALA A 171 -1.49 25.67 15.86
N ASN A 172 -0.17 25.65 15.67
CA ASN A 172 0.77 26.53 16.35
C ASN A 172 0.55 28.01 15.94
N VAL A 173 0.39 28.24 14.63
CA VAL A 173 0.09 29.57 14.08
C VAL A 173 -1.18 30.14 14.69
N LEU A 174 -2.24 29.35 14.79
CA LEU A 174 -3.50 29.78 15.35
C LEU A 174 -3.37 30.17 16.83
N ILE A 175 -2.63 29.38 17.64
CA ILE A 175 -2.35 29.70 19.03
C ILE A 175 -1.60 31.05 19.14
N PHE A 176 -0.56 31.23 18.32
CA PHE A 176 0.24 32.47 18.33
C PHE A 176 -0.56 33.70 17.87
N GLU A 177 -1.41 33.58 16.86
CA GLU A 177 -2.25 34.69 16.41
C GLU A 177 -3.32 35.04 17.46
N ARG A 178 -3.96 34.07 18.09
CA ARG A 178 -4.90 34.33 19.19
C ARG A 178 -4.20 34.94 20.38
N PHE A 179 -3.01 34.51 20.73
CA PHE A 179 -2.20 35.12 21.77
C PHE A 179 -1.88 36.60 21.46
N LYS A 180 -1.43 36.92 20.21
CA LYS A 180 -1.17 38.30 19.82
C LYS A 180 -2.43 39.17 19.83
N GLU A 181 -3.58 38.62 19.44
CA GLU A 181 -4.87 39.30 19.47
C GLU A 181 -5.22 39.70 20.92
N GLU A 182 -5.07 38.79 21.89
CA GLU A 182 -5.36 39.08 23.30
C GLU A 182 -4.37 40.07 23.92
N ILE A 183 -3.12 40.08 23.51
CA ILE A 183 -2.15 41.14 23.88
C ILE A 183 -2.59 42.51 23.36
N ARG A 184 -3.02 42.59 22.07
CA ARG A 184 -3.52 43.85 21.49
C ARG A 184 -4.76 44.35 22.16
N ASN A 185 -5.58 43.47 22.73
CA ASN A 185 -6.76 43.83 23.52
C ASN A 185 -6.41 44.30 24.95
N GLY A 186 -5.12 44.46 25.28
CA GLY A 186 -4.65 45.04 26.54
C GLY A 186 -4.57 44.07 27.70
N LYS A 187 -4.65 42.76 27.47
CA LYS A 187 -4.46 41.75 28.52
C LYS A 187 -2.99 41.61 28.93
N THR A 188 -2.77 41.25 30.18
CA THR A 188 -1.42 40.87 30.65
C THR A 188 -0.93 39.60 29.93
N LEU A 189 0.38 39.42 29.83
CA LEU A 189 1.00 38.32 29.13
C LEU A 189 0.40 36.95 29.52
N ARG A 190 0.28 36.70 30.82
CA ARG A 190 -0.27 35.44 31.36
C ARG A 190 -1.75 35.27 31.02
N SER A 191 -2.56 36.31 31.21
CA SER A 191 -4.00 36.27 30.88
C SER A 191 -4.24 36.14 29.36
N ALA A 192 -3.36 36.73 28.52
CA ALA A 192 -3.43 36.62 27.11
C ALA A 192 -3.08 35.21 26.63
N MET A 193 -2.10 34.54 27.26
CA MET A 193 -1.78 33.12 26.95
C MET A 193 -2.97 32.22 27.28
N ASP A 194 -3.53 32.30 28.48
CA ASP A 194 -4.66 31.45 28.86
C ASP A 194 -5.89 31.69 27.98
N ALA A 195 -6.22 32.92 27.69
CA ALA A 195 -7.38 33.27 26.88
C ALA A 195 -7.16 32.90 25.40
N GLY A 196 -5.97 33.16 24.85
CA GLY A 196 -5.59 32.84 23.47
C GLY A 196 -5.60 31.34 23.23
N PHE A 197 -5.00 30.58 24.15
CA PHE A 197 -4.96 29.12 24.08
C PHE A 197 -6.37 28.51 24.09
N ASN A 198 -7.20 28.91 25.06
CA ASN A 198 -8.58 28.39 25.18
C ASN A 198 -9.42 28.66 23.91
N ARG A 199 -9.28 29.84 23.30
CA ARG A 199 -9.98 30.17 22.04
C ARG A 199 -9.43 29.39 20.87
N ALA A 200 -8.10 29.24 20.75
CA ALA A 200 -7.47 28.48 19.71
C ALA A 200 -7.83 27.00 19.83
N PHE A 201 -7.86 26.44 21.03
CA PHE A 201 -8.12 25.04 21.29
C PHE A 201 -9.45 24.56 20.69
N VAL A 202 -10.53 25.30 20.86
CA VAL A 202 -11.85 24.93 20.31
C VAL A 202 -11.77 24.84 18.80
N THR A 203 -11.17 25.85 18.15
CA THR A 203 -11.04 25.87 16.68
C THR A 203 -10.15 24.74 16.18
N ILE A 204 -9.02 24.45 16.86
CA ILE A 204 -8.11 23.36 16.52
C ILE A 204 -8.82 22.01 16.67
N PHE A 205 -9.58 21.83 17.75
CA PHE A 205 -10.33 20.62 18.00
C PHE A 205 -11.37 20.36 16.91
N ASP A 206 -12.21 21.35 16.60
CA ASP A 206 -13.25 21.24 15.57
C ASP A 206 -12.67 20.90 14.18
N SER A 207 -11.60 21.60 13.80
CA SER A 207 -10.90 21.36 12.54
C SER A 207 -10.31 19.94 12.46
N ASN A 208 -9.67 19.48 13.54
CA ASN A 208 -9.05 18.15 13.58
C ASN A 208 -10.10 17.03 13.62
N VAL A 209 -11.23 17.23 14.33
CA VAL A 209 -12.35 16.27 14.32
C VAL A 209 -12.92 16.13 12.91
N THR A 210 -13.11 17.22 12.18
CA THR A 210 -13.60 17.19 10.79
C THR A 210 -12.64 16.40 9.88
N THR A 211 -11.35 16.67 10.01
CA THR A 211 -10.32 15.95 9.24
C THR A 211 -10.25 14.46 9.60
N LEU A 212 -10.39 14.15 10.90
CA LEU A 212 -10.41 12.78 11.38
C LEU A 212 -11.62 12.00 10.85
N MET A 213 -12.80 12.62 10.81
CA MET A 213 -13.98 12.02 10.17
C MET A 213 -13.75 11.71 8.70
N ALA A 214 -13.14 12.64 7.96
CA ALA A 214 -12.78 12.39 6.56
C ALA A 214 -11.79 11.22 6.43
N ALA A 215 -10.77 11.15 7.29
CA ALA A 215 -9.81 10.05 7.30
C ALA A 215 -10.49 8.70 7.62
N VAL A 216 -11.42 8.65 8.55
CA VAL A 216 -12.21 7.44 8.88
C VAL A 216 -13.03 6.99 7.67
N ILE A 217 -13.73 7.90 7.00
CA ILE A 217 -14.51 7.60 5.79
C ILE A 217 -13.58 7.03 4.70
N LEU A 218 -12.44 7.66 4.45
CA LEU A 218 -11.45 7.18 3.48
C LEU A 218 -10.87 5.81 3.85
N PHE A 219 -10.73 5.50 5.13
CA PHE A 219 -10.27 4.19 5.58
C PHE A 219 -11.29 3.09 5.30
N TYR A 220 -12.56 3.33 5.55
CA TYR A 220 -13.62 2.33 5.33
C TYR A 220 -13.99 2.17 3.86
N LEU A 221 -14.15 3.27 3.12
CA LEU A 221 -14.59 3.25 1.73
C LEU A 221 -13.44 3.19 0.71
N GLY A 222 -12.22 3.53 1.14
CA GLY A 222 -11.05 3.54 0.26
C GLY A 222 -10.53 2.14 -0.05
N THR A 223 -9.80 2.03 -1.16
CA THR A 223 -9.11 0.81 -1.58
C THR A 223 -7.59 0.96 -1.38
N GLY A 224 -6.88 -0.13 -1.17
CA GLY A 224 -5.41 -0.26 -1.13
C GLY A 224 -4.62 1.01 -0.73
N PRO A 225 -4.09 1.77 -1.70
CA PRO A 225 -3.27 2.95 -1.42
C PRO A 225 -3.99 4.08 -0.67
N ILE A 226 -5.31 4.24 -0.89
CA ILE A 226 -6.12 5.26 -0.21
C ILE A 226 -6.23 4.95 1.28
N LYS A 227 -6.32 3.68 1.68
CA LYS A 227 -6.29 3.28 3.09
C LYS A 227 -4.98 3.67 3.76
N GLY A 228 -3.85 3.52 3.06
CA GLY A 228 -2.55 3.95 3.56
C GLY A 228 -2.50 5.46 3.82
N PHE A 229 -3.04 6.27 2.90
CA PHE A 229 -3.20 7.71 3.11
C PHE A 229 -4.09 8.03 4.32
N ALA A 230 -5.24 7.38 4.43
CA ALA A 230 -6.18 7.60 5.52
C ALA A 230 -5.58 7.28 6.90
N VAL A 231 -4.83 6.19 7.02
CA VAL A 231 -4.13 5.82 8.26
C VAL A 231 -3.08 6.85 8.64
N THR A 232 -2.21 7.26 7.70
CA THR A 232 -1.17 8.27 7.98
C THR A 232 -1.78 9.61 8.35
N LEU A 233 -2.87 10.02 7.67
CA LEU A 233 -3.60 11.25 7.96
C LEU A 233 -4.23 11.19 9.37
N ALA A 234 -4.91 10.11 9.72
CA ALA A 234 -5.54 9.94 11.03
C ALA A 234 -4.52 10.00 12.18
N ILE A 235 -3.41 9.26 12.05
CA ILE A 235 -2.32 9.29 13.03
C ILE A 235 -1.74 10.71 13.13
N GLY A 236 -1.49 11.34 11.97
CA GLY A 236 -0.95 12.70 11.90
C GLY A 236 -1.83 13.71 12.61
N VAL A 237 -3.15 13.68 12.38
CA VAL A 237 -4.12 14.59 13.04
C VAL A 237 -4.15 14.39 14.55
N VAL A 238 -4.20 13.14 15.02
CA VAL A 238 -4.21 12.86 16.48
C VAL A 238 -2.93 13.34 17.13
N LEU A 239 -1.77 13.09 16.51
CA LEU A 239 -0.49 13.52 17.03
C LEU A 239 -0.27 15.03 16.94
N SER A 240 -0.79 15.71 15.91
CA SER A 240 -0.71 17.16 15.79
C SER A 240 -1.51 17.85 16.91
N MET A 241 -2.71 17.34 17.20
CA MET A 241 -3.53 17.82 18.31
C MET A 241 -2.83 17.60 19.65
N PHE A 242 -2.26 16.41 19.86
CA PHE A 242 -1.47 16.12 21.07
C PHE A 242 -0.27 17.06 21.20
N SER A 243 0.49 17.27 20.13
CA SER A 243 1.65 18.17 20.12
C SER A 243 1.26 19.62 20.42
N ALA A 244 0.18 20.12 19.81
CA ALA A 244 -0.30 21.47 20.04
C ALA A 244 -0.77 21.72 21.48
N ILE A 245 -1.30 20.70 22.16
CA ILE A 245 -1.78 20.81 23.54
C ILE A 245 -0.65 20.67 24.56
N THR A 246 0.33 19.79 24.30
CA THR A 246 1.31 19.39 25.32
C THR A 246 2.69 20.02 25.13
N ILE A 247 3.06 20.40 23.90
CA ILE A 247 4.41 20.88 23.58
C ILE A 247 4.44 22.37 23.29
N THR A 248 3.39 22.94 22.69
CA THR A 248 3.30 24.36 22.35
C THR A 248 2.64 25.16 23.45
#